data_b14b343d5d389237e810d0b67e3ed62e
#
_entry.id   b14b343d5d389237e810d0b67e3ed62e
#
_cell.length_a   1.000
_cell.length_b   1.000
_cell.length_c   1.000
_cell.angle_alpha   90.00
_cell.angle_beta   90.00
_cell.angle_gamma   90.00
#
_symmetry.space_group_name_H-M   'P 1'
#
loop_
_entity.id
_entity.type
_entity.pdbx_description
1 polymer ?
#
loop_
_entity_poly.entity_id
_entity_poly.type
_entity_poly.pdbx_seq_one_letter_code
_entity_poly.pdbx_strand_id
1 'polypeptide(L)'
;MPSLPRVLTDPGPARAVLVAAAPQLWLVDTTAYRDHAARHAPGTLDAQELARAAEFALSADRDSYVCAHVALRRLLGAYLGLAPREVTVERAPCAHCDEPHGRPVLPGGALHFSLSHCTGISLLAFADAPVGVDVEELVRPEVIAETADVLHPREAAELALLPAPARPLAFTRVWTRKEAYLKGLGVGLSEDPAADYVGTGPVPARMPGWSLADVTVPEGHCAALALRLPPDA
;
A
#
# COMPACT_ATOMS: atom_id res chain seq x y z
N MET A 1 -12.67 13.23 4.12
CA MET A 1 -12.79 13.16 2.65
C MET A 1 -11.79 12.15 2.16
N PRO A 2 -12.09 11.32 1.14
CA PRO A 2 -11.12 10.39 0.58
C PRO A 2 -9.90 11.16 0.04
N SER A 3 -8.72 10.60 0.27
CA SER A 3 -7.46 11.18 -0.21
C SER A 3 -7.32 10.95 -1.71
N LEU A 4 -6.92 11.98 -2.45
CA LEU A 4 -6.70 11.90 -3.89
C LEU A 4 -5.20 11.71 -4.18
N PRO A 5 -4.78 10.59 -4.78
CA PRO A 5 -3.39 10.37 -5.15
C PRO A 5 -3.01 11.16 -6.40
N ARG A 6 -1.72 11.50 -6.51
CA ARG A 6 -1.13 12.02 -7.74
C ARG A 6 -0.87 10.86 -8.68
N VAL A 7 -1.24 10.98 -9.94
CA VAL A 7 -0.88 9.96 -10.94
C VAL A 7 0.58 10.15 -11.36
N LEU A 8 1.37 9.09 -11.24
CA LEU A 8 2.75 9.10 -11.68
C LEU A 8 2.81 8.97 -13.20
N THR A 9 3.41 9.97 -13.84
CA THR A 9 3.63 10.01 -15.29
C THR A 9 5.12 9.89 -15.62
N ASP A 10 5.47 9.57 -16.86
CA ASP A 10 6.82 9.65 -17.37
C ASP A 10 7.14 11.10 -17.78
N PRO A 11 8.27 11.71 -17.34
CA PRO A 11 9.40 11.14 -16.59
C PRO A 11 9.23 11.07 -15.07
N GLY A 12 8.15 11.56 -14.50
CA GLY A 12 7.94 11.69 -13.07
C GLY A 12 8.72 12.88 -12.46
N PRO A 13 8.60 13.13 -11.15
CA PRO A 13 9.25 14.27 -10.52
C PRO A 13 10.76 14.07 -10.41
N ALA A 14 11.55 15.06 -10.82
CA ALA A 14 12.99 15.06 -10.60
C ALA A 14 13.36 15.32 -9.13
N ARG A 15 12.49 16.05 -8.41
CA ARG A 15 12.58 16.29 -6.96
C ARG A 15 11.18 16.25 -6.36
N ALA A 16 11.08 15.71 -5.15
CA ALA A 16 9.88 15.71 -4.34
C ALA A 16 10.22 16.21 -2.93
N VAL A 17 9.28 16.90 -2.31
CA VAL A 17 9.44 17.42 -0.94
C VAL A 17 8.24 16.95 -0.14
N LEU A 18 8.49 16.38 1.03
CA LEU A 18 7.43 16.08 1.98
C LEU A 18 6.79 17.37 2.48
N VAL A 19 5.47 17.35 2.58
CA VAL A 19 4.72 18.38 3.30
C VAL A 19 4.48 17.83 4.71
N ALA A 20 4.94 18.55 5.71
CA ALA A 20 4.80 18.13 7.11
C ALA A 20 3.33 17.81 7.45
N ALA A 21 3.14 16.72 8.18
CA ALA A 21 1.84 16.21 8.62
C ALA A 21 0.83 15.86 7.50
N ALA A 22 1.27 15.81 6.22
CA ALA A 22 0.42 15.44 5.11
C ALA A 22 1.06 14.32 4.28
N PRO A 23 0.49 13.11 4.24
CA PRO A 23 1.00 12.03 3.43
C PRO A 23 0.87 12.37 1.94
N GLN A 24 1.87 12.01 1.15
CA GLN A 24 1.83 12.16 -0.29
C GLN A 24 1.55 10.79 -0.92
N LEU A 25 0.48 10.73 -1.70
CA LEU A 25 0.03 9.51 -2.37
C LEU A 25 0.33 9.59 -3.86
N TRP A 26 0.81 8.47 -4.41
CA TRP A 26 1.09 8.31 -5.82
C TRP A 26 0.40 7.05 -6.34
N LEU A 27 -0.32 7.19 -7.44
CA LEU A 27 -0.94 6.10 -8.18
C LEU A 27 -0.13 5.84 -9.46
N VAL A 28 0.15 4.57 -9.71
CA VAL A 28 0.83 4.09 -10.91
C VAL A 28 -0.12 3.21 -11.70
N ASP A 29 -0.48 3.63 -12.90
CA ASP A 29 -1.18 2.79 -13.87
C ASP A 29 -0.14 1.92 -14.58
N THR A 30 -0.22 0.61 -14.38
CA THR A 30 0.72 -0.36 -14.95
C THR A 30 0.73 -0.30 -16.47
N THR A 31 -0.43 -0.15 -17.12
CA THR A 31 -0.53 -0.10 -18.58
C THR A 31 0.17 1.13 -19.14
N ALA A 32 -0.03 2.28 -18.53
CA ALA A 32 0.58 3.54 -18.96
C ALA A 32 2.08 3.61 -18.64
N TYR A 33 2.52 2.97 -17.55
CA TYR A 33 3.89 3.09 -17.03
C TYR A 33 4.82 1.94 -17.44
N ARG A 34 4.28 0.83 -17.95
CA ARG A 34 4.98 -0.41 -18.24
C ARG A 34 6.22 -0.24 -19.13
N ASP A 35 6.08 0.45 -20.27
CA ASP A 35 7.17 0.60 -21.22
C ASP A 35 8.31 1.47 -20.65
N HIS A 36 7.94 2.48 -19.84
CA HIS A 36 8.91 3.27 -19.10
C HIS A 36 9.63 2.41 -18.05
N ALA A 37 8.89 1.68 -17.23
CA ALA A 37 9.45 0.83 -16.21
C ALA A 37 10.38 -0.23 -16.79
N ALA A 38 10.00 -0.91 -17.88
CA ALA A 38 10.80 -1.92 -18.54
C ALA A 38 12.14 -1.35 -19.05
N ARG A 39 12.14 -0.16 -19.67
CA ARG A 39 13.37 0.49 -20.14
C ARG A 39 14.32 0.88 -19.00
N HIS A 40 13.79 1.26 -17.85
CA HIS A 40 14.59 1.81 -16.75
C HIS A 40 14.93 0.79 -15.67
N ALA A 41 14.22 -0.34 -15.61
CA ALA A 41 14.43 -1.39 -14.60
C ALA A 41 15.90 -1.81 -14.44
N PRO A 42 16.69 -2.09 -15.51
CA PRO A 42 18.08 -2.52 -15.36
C PRO A 42 18.98 -1.49 -14.67
N GLY A 43 18.67 -0.19 -14.79
CA GLY A 43 19.43 0.91 -14.17
C GLY A 43 18.84 1.42 -12.86
N THR A 44 17.69 0.91 -12.44
CA THR A 44 16.92 1.38 -11.28
C THR A 44 16.83 0.33 -10.19
N LEU A 45 16.48 -0.90 -10.54
CA LEU A 45 16.29 -2.02 -9.62
C LEU A 45 17.62 -2.62 -9.19
N ASP A 46 17.69 -3.13 -7.99
CA ASP A 46 18.83 -3.91 -7.52
C ASP A 46 18.77 -5.37 -8.00
N ALA A 47 19.82 -6.14 -7.67
CA ALA A 47 19.93 -7.53 -8.12
C ALA A 47 18.84 -8.44 -7.53
N GLN A 48 18.39 -8.19 -6.29
CA GLN A 48 17.32 -8.96 -5.67
C GLN A 48 15.98 -8.68 -6.33
N GLU A 49 15.66 -7.42 -6.59
CA GLU A 49 14.42 -7.02 -7.27
C GLU A 49 14.38 -7.55 -8.71
N LEU A 50 15.49 -7.52 -9.43
CA LEU A 50 15.58 -8.10 -10.78
C LEU A 50 15.41 -9.62 -10.76
N ALA A 51 16.03 -10.31 -9.80
CA ALA A 51 15.86 -11.75 -9.61
C ALA A 51 14.40 -12.09 -9.28
N ARG A 52 13.77 -11.33 -8.35
CA ARG A 52 12.36 -11.51 -7.99
C ARG A 52 11.44 -11.28 -9.18
N ALA A 53 11.69 -10.26 -10.00
CA ALA A 53 10.92 -9.99 -11.21
C ALA A 53 10.98 -11.16 -12.21
N ALA A 54 12.12 -11.86 -12.29
CA ALA A 54 12.30 -13.00 -13.17
C ALA A 54 11.56 -14.28 -12.70
N GLU A 55 11.18 -14.37 -11.43
CA GLU A 55 10.45 -15.52 -10.86
C GLU A 55 8.95 -15.54 -11.21
N PHE A 56 8.37 -14.41 -11.62
CA PHE A 56 6.95 -14.36 -11.96
C PHE A 56 6.64 -15.16 -13.22
N ALA A 57 5.73 -16.12 -13.10
CA ALA A 57 5.28 -16.95 -14.20
C ALA A 57 4.43 -16.19 -15.23
N LEU A 58 3.61 -15.24 -14.74
CA LEU A 58 2.74 -14.43 -15.59
C LEU A 58 3.39 -13.07 -15.86
N SER A 59 3.36 -12.67 -17.14
CA SER A 59 3.91 -11.36 -17.55
C SER A 59 3.20 -10.19 -16.89
N ALA A 60 1.89 -10.28 -16.67
CA ALA A 60 1.10 -9.24 -16.01
C ALA A 60 1.56 -8.99 -14.56
N ASP A 61 1.83 -10.04 -13.80
CA ASP A 61 2.31 -9.93 -12.42
C ASP A 61 3.72 -9.35 -12.38
N ARG A 62 4.59 -9.81 -13.29
CA ARG A 62 5.93 -9.24 -13.47
C ARG A 62 5.88 -7.76 -13.81
N ASP A 63 5.03 -7.36 -14.76
CA ASP A 63 4.90 -5.98 -15.18
C ASP A 63 4.39 -5.10 -14.02
N SER A 64 3.41 -5.58 -13.24
CA SER A 64 2.93 -4.89 -12.04
C SER A 64 4.04 -4.72 -11.00
N TYR A 65 4.81 -5.79 -10.73
CA TYR A 65 5.94 -5.73 -9.81
C TYR A 65 7.02 -4.74 -10.28
N VAL A 66 7.43 -4.82 -11.54
CA VAL A 66 8.48 -3.94 -12.11
C VAL A 66 8.01 -2.47 -12.12
N CYS A 67 6.77 -2.20 -12.50
CA CYS A 67 6.21 -0.85 -12.45
C CYS A 67 6.21 -0.28 -11.03
N ALA A 68 5.75 -1.06 -10.06
CA ALA A 68 5.68 -0.66 -8.66
C ALA A 68 7.08 -0.34 -8.09
N HIS A 69 8.06 -1.22 -8.31
CA HIS A 69 9.40 -1.07 -7.74
C HIS A 69 10.24 0.01 -8.46
N VAL A 70 10.13 0.15 -9.78
CA VAL A 70 10.75 1.26 -10.52
C VAL A 70 10.17 2.59 -10.05
N ALA A 71 8.85 2.69 -9.89
CA ALA A 71 8.19 3.88 -9.37
C ALA A 71 8.65 4.20 -7.94
N LEU A 72 8.69 3.19 -7.06
CA LEU A 72 9.15 3.34 -5.68
C LEU A 72 10.56 3.91 -5.61
N ARG A 73 11.53 3.29 -6.29
CA ARG A 73 12.93 3.73 -6.27
C ARG A 73 13.11 5.13 -6.85
N ARG A 74 12.38 5.46 -7.92
CA ARG A 74 12.43 6.81 -8.51
C ARG A 74 11.85 7.87 -7.57
N LEU A 75 10.72 7.60 -6.94
CA LEU A 75 10.12 8.52 -5.97
C LEU A 75 10.99 8.66 -4.73
N LEU A 76 11.51 7.56 -4.17
CA LEU A 76 12.46 7.62 -3.05
C LEU A 76 13.70 8.45 -3.42
N GLY A 77 14.28 8.22 -4.61
CA GLY A 77 15.39 9.03 -5.11
C GLY A 77 15.05 10.51 -5.21
N ALA A 78 13.83 10.85 -5.68
CA ALA A 78 13.36 12.23 -5.78
C ALA A 78 13.20 12.90 -4.40
N TYR A 79 12.72 12.17 -3.37
CA TYR A 79 12.62 12.67 -1.99
C TYR A 79 13.98 12.80 -1.31
N LEU A 80 14.89 11.86 -1.55
CA LEU A 80 16.21 11.81 -0.90
C LEU A 80 17.29 12.61 -1.63
N GLY A 81 17.05 13.02 -2.87
CA GLY A 81 18.05 13.66 -3.72
C GLY A 81 19.14 12.69 -4.19
N LEU A 82 18.82 11.40 -4.33
CA LEU A 82 19.71 10.32 -4.75
C LEU A 82 19.34 9.78 -6.13
N ALA A 83 20.29 9.15 -6.81
CA ALA A 83 19.94 8.34 -7.98
C ALA A 83 19.10 7.11 -7.53
N PRO A 84 18.08 6.68 -8.29
CA PRO A 84 17.16 5.63 -7.87
C PRO A 84 17.84 4.31 -7.46
N ARG A 85 18.94 3.94 -8.13
CA ARG A 85 19.73 2.73 -7.80
C ARG A 85 20.56 2.87 -6.51
N GLU A 86 20.84 4.10 -6.07
CA GLU A 86 21.62 4.38 -4.84
C GLU A 86 20.74 4.36 -3.59
N VAL A 87 19.42 4.30 -3.76
CA VAL A 87 18.49 4.20 -2.64
C VAL A 87 18.68 2.85 -1.95
N THR A 88 19.09 2.88 -0.70
CA THR A 88 19.18 1.69 0.15
C THR A 88 17.84 1.48 0.85
N VAL A 89 17.26 0.30 0.66
CA VAL A 89 16.06 -0.14 1.37
C VAL A 89 16.45 -1.34 2.22
N GLU A 90 16.16 -1.25 3.51
CA GLU A 90 16.43 -2.31 4.49
C GLU A 90 15.13 -2.98 4.93
N ARG A 91 15.23 -4.10 5.63
CA ARG A 91 14.11 -4.71 6.33
C ARG A 91 14.19 -4.37 7.79
N ALA A 92 13.10 -3.83 8.34
CA ALA A 92 12.98 -3.64 9.77
C ALA A 92 13.03 -4.99 10.51
N PRO A 93 13.44 -5.01 11.79
CA PRO A 93 13.25 -6.19 12.61
C PRO A 93 11.78 -6.63 12.64
N CYS A 94 11.55 -7.92 12.64
CA CYS A 94 10.22 -8.49 12.80
C CYS A 94 9.75 -8.28 14.24
N ALA A 95 8.52 -7.80 14.44
CA ALA A 95 7.96 -7.59 15.77
C ALA A 95 7.85 -8.87 16.63
N HIS A 96 7.96 -10.07 16.02
CA HIS A 96 7.78 -11.36 16.69
C HIS A 96 9.10 -12.10 16.98
N CYS A 97 10.11 -11.97 16.10
CA CYS A 97 11.33 -12.75 16.20
C CYS A 97 12.62 -11.93 16.07
N ASP A 98 12.52 -10.61 15.95
CA ASP A 98 13.62 -9.64 15.75
C ASP A 98 14.47 -9.86 14.48
N GLU A 99 14.21 -10.90 13.67
CA GLU A 99 14.91 -11.15 12.43
C GLU A 99 14.58 -10.08 11.37
N PRO A 100 15.49 -9.75 10.44
CA PRO A 100 15.34 -8.66 9.47
C PRO A 100 14.44 -9.02 8.28
N HIS A 101 13.19 -9.40 8.55
CA HIS A 101 12.17 -9.68 7.54
C HIS A 101 10.89 -8.86 7.71
N GLY A 102 10.92 -7.83 8.55
CA GLY A 102 9.83 -6.88 8.72
C GLY A 102 9.57 -6.02 7.48
N ARG A 103 8.82 -4.94 7.65
CA ARG A 103 8.51 -4.00 6.54
C ARG A 103 9.77 -3.38 5.94
N PRO A 104 9.75 -2.98 4.65
CA PRO A 104 10.84 -2.19 4.08
C PRO A 104 10.91 -0.82 4.74
N VAL A 105 12.14 -0.36 5.03
CA VAL A 105 12.44 0.93 5.66
C VAL A 105 13.66 1.57 5.02
N LEU A 106 13.81 2.87 5.23
CA LEU A 106 15.03 3.61 4.88
C LEU A 106 15.92 3.75 6.11
N PRO A 107 17.25 3.65 5.95
CA PRO A 107 18.19 3.99 7.02
C PRO A 107 17.92 5.40 7.55
N GLY A 108 17.96 5.56 8.88
CA GLY A 108 17.78 6.85 9.53
C GLY A 108 16.33 7.32 9.75
N GLY A 109 15.32 6.66 9.16
CA GLY A 109 13.91 6.80 9.54
C GLY A 109 13.24 8.16 9.28
N ALA A 110 13.88 9.10 8.58
CA ALA A 110 13.33 10.45 8.34
C ALA A 110 12.18 10.49 7.30
N LEU A 111 12.09 9.47 6.48
CA LEU A 111 11.04 9.29 5.48
C LEU A 111 10.44 7.90 5.64
N HIS A 112 9.15 7.87 5.90
CA HIS A 112 8.36 6.63 5.90
C HIS A 112 7.69 6.44 4.54
N PHE A 113 7.58 5.19 4.10
CA PHE A 113 6.88 4.86 2.86
C PHE A 113 6.13 3.54 2.98
N SER A 114 5.15 3.38 2.13
CA SER A 114 4.41 2.13 1.96
C SER A 114 4.06 1.94 0.50
N LEU A 115 4.04 0.69 0.04
CA LEU A 115 3.68 0.26 -1.31
C LEU A 115 2.64 -0.85 -1.22
N SER A 116 1.60 -0.75 -2.04
CA SER A 116 0.71 -1.84 -2.38
C SER A 116 0.46 -1.87 -3.88
N HIS A 117 0.22 -3.05 -4.43
CA HIS A 117 -0.15 -3.22 -5.83
C HIS A 117 -1.09 -4.41 -6.01
N CYS A 118 -2.03 -4.26 -6.93
CA CYS A 118 -2.84 -5.34 -7.48
C CYS A 118 -2.72 -5.32 -9.00
N THR A 119 -3.54 -6.09 -9.71
CA THR A 119 -3.52 -6.10 -11.17
C THR A 119 -3.79 -4.70 -11.72
N GLY A 120 -2.88 -4.21 -12.53
CA GLY A 120 -3.06 -2.96 -13.27
C GLY A 120 -2.73 -1.67 -12.53
N ILE A 121 -2.67 -1.65 -11.19
CA ILE A 121 -2.36 -0.42 -10.45
C ILE A 121 -1.44 -0.67 -9.24
N SER A 122 -0.69 0.36 -8.88
CA SER A 122 0.07 0.40 -7.63
C SER A 122 -0.18 1.71 -6.90
N LEU A 123 -0.22 1.65 -5.57
CA LEU A 123 -0.38 2.80 -4.70
C LEU A 123 0.83 2.93 -3.79
N LEU A 124 1.41 4.13 -3.76
CA LEU A 124 2.56 4.45 -2.92
C LEU A 124 2.23 5.62 -2.01
N ALA A 125 2.68 5.54 -0.76
CA ALA A 125 2.58 6.63 0.20
C ALA A 125 3.94 7.01 0.76
N PHE A 126 4.13 8.30 1.01
CA PHE A 126 5.33 8.88 1.63
C PHE A 126 4.90 9.88 2.70
N ALA A 127 5.50 9.79 3.90
CA ALA A 127 5.17 10.63 5.04
C ALA A 127 6.38 10.83 5.97
N ASP A 128 6.28 11.79 6.87
CA ASP A 128 7.21 12.03 7.98
C ASP A 128 6.90 11.18 9.23
N ALA A 129 5.83 10.39 9.18
CA ALA A 129 5.41 9.46 10.24
C ALA A 129 5.10 8.08 9.64
N PRO A 130 5.03 7.01 10.47
CA PRO A 130 4.65 5.67 10.02
C PRO A 130 3.37 5.71 9.19
N VAL A 131 3.43 5.11 8.00
CA VAL A 131 2.36 5.13 7.00
C VAL A 131 2.18 3.74 6.40
N GLY A 132 0.94 3.38 6.09
CA GLY A 132 0.59 2.20 5.34
C GLY A 132 -0.46 2.52 4.28
N VAL A 133 -0.36 1.88 3.14
CA VAL A 133 -1.38 1.90 2.08
C VAL A 133 -1.69 0.50 1.62
N ASP A 134 -2.93 0.34 1.17
CA ASP A 134 -3.35 -0.86 0.50
C ASP A 134 -4.28 -0.54 -0.67
N VAL A 135 -4.22 -1.35 -1.74
CA VAL A 135 -5.09 -1.26 -2.92
C VAL A 135 -5.39 -2.66 -3.43
N GLU A 136 -6.68 -2.93 -3.65
CA GLU A 136 -7.18 -4.24 -4.08
C GLU A 136 -8.29 -4.09 -5.13
N GLU A 137 -8.37 -5.08 -6.03
CA GLU A 137 -9.55 -5.26 -6.86
C GLU A 137 -10.76 -5.67 -6.01
N LEU A 138 -11.96 -5.30 -6.45
CA LEU A 138 -13.18 -5.78 -5.80
C LEU A 138 -13.21 -7.30 -5.80
N VAL A 139 -13.29 -7.88 -4.61
CA VAL A 139 -13.33 -9.33 -4.46
C VAL A 139 -14.59 -9.93 -5.07
N ARG A 140 -14.48 -11.15 -5.58
CA ARG A 140 -15.63 -11.90 -6.02
C ARG A 140 -16.47 -12.37 -4.83
N PRO A 141 -17.80 -12.49 -4.97
CA PRO A 141 -18.68 -12.91 -3.86
C PRO A 141 -18.29 -14.23 -3.20
N GLU A 142 -17.69 -15.16 -3.95
CA GLU A 142 -17.27 -16.47 -3.46
C GLU A 142 -16.14 -16.33 -2.41
N VAL A 143 -15.20 -15.42 -2.64
CA VAL A 143 -14.08 -15.14 -1.73
C VAL A 143 -14.57 -14.64 -0.36
N ILE A 144 -15.65 -13.84 -0.35
CA ILE A 144 -16.21 -13.31 0.89
C ILE A 144 -16.68 -14.42 1.80
N ALA A 145 -17.34 -15.44 1.25
CA ALA A 145 -17.85 -16.56 2.02
C ALA A 145 -16.73 -17.40 2.68
N GLU A 146 -15.56 -17.45 2.04
CA GLU A 146 -14.40 -18.22 2.50
C GLU A 146 -13.52 -17.43 3.50
N THR A 147 -13.62 -16.10 3.51
CA THR A 147 -12.71 -15.23 4.25
C THR A 147 -13.40 -14.33 5.28
N ALA A 148 -14.72 -14.43 5.45
CA ALA A 148 -15.46 -13.62 6.43
C ALA A 148 -14.97 -13.82 7.87
N ASP A 149 -14.44 -15.01 8.19
CA ASP A 149 -13.96 -15.37 9.53
C ASP A 149 -12.64 -14.65 9.92
N VAL A 150 -11.92 -14.06 8.95
CA VAL A 150 -10.69 -13.28 9.24
C VAL A 150 -10.98 -11.82 9.57
N LEU A 151 -12.26 -11.41 9.58
CA LEU A 151 -12.67 -10.05 9.94
C LEU A 151 -13.06 -9.96 11.42
N HIS A 152 -13.00 -8.75 11.96
CA HIS A 152 -13.55 -8.50 13.29
C HIS A 152 -15.04 -8.97 13.35
N PRO A 153 -15.50 -9.63 14.41
CA PRO A 153 -16.87 -10.19 14.49
C PRO A 153 -17.98 -9.19 14.17
N ARG A 154 -17.79 -7.93 14.54
CA ARG A 154 -18.73 -6.86 14.22
C ARG A 154 -18.77 -6.55 12.73
N GLU A 155 -17.63 -6.57 12.03
CA GLU A 155 -17.56 -6.36 10.57
C GLU A 155 -18.23 -7.51 9.82
N ALA A 156 -17.97 -8.74 10.24
CA ALA A 156 -18.63 -9.92 9.67
C ALA A 156 -20.16 -9.84 9.82
N ALA A 157 -20.66 -9.42 11.00
CA ALA A 157 -22.08 -9.22 11.23
C ALA A 157 -22.67 -8.09 10.37
N GLU A 158 -21.98 -6.96 10.25
CA GLU A 158 -22.40 -5.84 9.40
C GLU A 158 -22.46 -6.25 7.92
N LEU A 159 -21.47 -6.99 7.42
CA LEU A 159 -21.46 -7.51 6.04
C LEU A 159 -22.61 -8.47 5.77
N ALA A 160 -22.94 -9.34 6.74
CA ALA A 160 -24.04 -10.29 6.61
C ALA A 160 -25.40 -9.60 6.45
N LEU A 161 -25.58 -8.40 7.02
CA LEU A 161 -26.79 -7.59 6.91
C LEU A 161 -26.91 -6.85 5.57
N LEU A 162 -25.83 -6.71 4.81
CA LEU A 162 -25.86 -6.02 3.52
C LEU A 162 -26.53 -6.88 2.45
N PRO A 163 -27.22 -6.26 1.47
CA PRO A 163 -27.64 -6.94 0.25
C PRO A 163 -26.44 -7.56 -0.49
N ALA A 164 -26.61 -8.73 -1.07
CA ALA A 164 -25.53 -9.46 -1.73
C ALA A 164 -24.70 -8.61 -2.72
N PRO A 165 -25.29 -7.74 -3.58
CA PRO A 165 -24.51 -6.91 -4.50
C PRO A 165 -23.63 -5.84 -3.83
N ALA A 166 -23.92 -5.46 -2.57
CA ALA A 166 -23.14 -4.46 -1.84
C ALA A 166 -21.96 -5.07 -1.05
N ARG A 167 -21.96 -6.38 -0.82
CA ARG A 167 -20.94 -7.07 -0.02
C ARG A 167 -19.53 -6.99 -0.59
N PRO A 168 -19.29 -7.16 -1.92
CA PRO A 168 -17.94 -7.06 -2.48
C PRO A 168 -17.26 -5.72 -2.17
N LEU A 169 -17.94 -4.62 -2.40
CA LEU A 169 -17.41 -3.29 -2.10
C LEU A 169 -17.14 -3.10 -0.61
N ALA A 170 -18.08 -3.51 0.24
CA ALA A 170 -17.95 -3.36 1.69
C ALA A 170 -16.81 -4.22 2.26
N PHE A 171 -16.68 -5.46 1.81
CA PHE A 171 -15.61 -6.37 2.20
C PHE A 171 -14.23 -5.83 1.75
N THR A 172 -14.08 -5.50 0.46
CA THR A 172 -12.80 -5.01 -0.07
C THR A 172 -12.38 -3.72 0.64
N ARG A 173 -13.32 -2.85 0.97
CA ARG A 173 -13.05 -1.64 1.77
C ARG A 173 -12.54 -1.96 3.18
N VAL A 174 -13.15 -2.91 3.88
CA VAL A 174 -12.65 -3.37 5.19
C VAL A 174 -11.25 -3.95 5.05
N TRP A 175 -11.05 -4.81 4.08
CA TRP A 175 -9.79 -5.48 3.85
C TRP A 175 -8.66 -4.49 3.59
N THR A 176 -8.83 -3.57 2.64
CA THR A 176 -7.81 -2.55 2.34
C THR A 176 -7.50 -1.65 3.55
N ARG A 177 -8.50 -1.32 4.38
CA ARG A 177 -8.29 -0.56 5.62
C ARG A 177 -7.44 -1.32 6.63
N LYS A 178 -7.71 -2.63 6.84
CA LYS A 178 -6.93 -3.48 7.72
C LYS A 178 -5.50 -3.63 7.24
N GLU A 179 -5.31 -3.98 5.98
CA GLU A 179 -3.99 -4.11 5.38
C GLU A 179 -3.19 -2.80 5.43
N ALA A 180 -3.81 -1.66 5.12
CA ALA A 180 -3.16 -0.37 5.27
C ALA A 180 -2.72 -0.11 6.72
N TYR A 181 -3.57 -0.42 7.70
CA TYR A 181 -3.26 -0.25 9.11
C TYR A 181 -2.12 -1.18 9.56
N LEU A 182 -2.18 -2.48 9.22
CA LEU A 182 -1.14 -3.45 9.55
C LEU A 182 0.21 -3.13 8.89
N LYS A 183 0.20 -2.65 7.63
CA LYS A 183 1.40 -2.13 6.95
C LYS A 183 1.96 -0.91 7.66
N GLY A 184 1.10 0.00 8.13
CA GLY A 184 1.50 1.17 8.91
C GLY A 184 2.14 0.79 10.25
N LEU A 185 1.59 -0.19 10.97
CA LEU A 185 2.17 -0.76 12.18
C LEU A 185 3.52 -1.45 11.90
N GLY A 186 3.69 -2.04 10.72
CA GLY A 186 4.88 -2.78 10.32
C GLY A 186 4.90 -4.23 10.80
N VAL A 187 3.77 -4.75 11.24
CA VAL A 187 3.62 -6.11 11.77
C VAL A 187 3.21 -7.12 10.70
N GLY A 188 2.69 -6.64 9.56
CA GLY A 188 2.19 -7.50 8.48
C GLY A 188 1.05 -8.40 8.96
N LEU A 189 0.90 -9.56 8.33
CA LEU A 189 -0.13 -10.56 8.69
C LEU A 189 0.23 -11.39 9.93
N SER A 190 1.25 -11.02 10.68
CA SER A 190 1.55 -11.68 11.96
C SER A 190 0.62 -11.24 13.09
N GLU A 191 -0.05 -10.10 12.95
CA GLU A 191 -1.18 -9.71 13.78
C GLU A 191 -2.49 -10.24 13.20
N ASP A 192 -3.41 -10.59 14.09
CA ASP A 192 -4.73 -11.07 13.70
C ASP A 192 -5.57 -9.93 13.10
N PRO A 193 -5.95 -9.99 11.81
CA PRO A 193 -6.79 -8.96 11.21
C PRO A 193 -8.16 -8.80 11.91
N ALA A 194 -8.62 -9.82 12.65
CA ALA A 194 -9.85 -9.77 13.42
C ALA A 194 -9.75 -8.93 14.70
N ALA A 195 -8.54 -8.58 15.16
CA ALA A 195 -8.35 -7.85 16.42
C ALA A 195 -8.95 -6.43 16.40
N ASP A 196 -8.80 -5.72 15.29
CA ASP A 196 -9.16 -4.32 15.17
C ASP A 196 -10.40 -4.10 14.28
N TYR A 197 -11.35 -3.28 14.77
CA TYR A 197 -12.53 -2.87 14.00
C TYR A 197 -12.25 -1.61 13.20
N VAL A 198 -12.20 -1.71 11.87
CA VAL A 198 -11.95 -0.57 10.95
C VAL A 198 -13.21 -0.04 10.26
N GLY A 199 -14.34 -0.76 10.39
CA GLY A 199 -15.67 -0.39 9.89
C GLY A 199 -15.93 -0.72 8.43
N THR A 200 -17.16 -1.21 8.14
CA THR A 200 -17.64 -1.61 6.81
C THR A 200 -18.24 -0.45 6.00
N GLY A 201 -18.69 0.59 6.68
CA GLY A 201 -19.39 1.74 6.09
C GLY A 201 -18.48 2.67 5.28
N PRO A 202 -19.06 3.73 4.68
CA PRO A 202 -18.30 4.69 3.85
C PRO A 202 -17.30 5.55 4.64
N VAL A 203 -17.40 5.57 5.97
CA VAL A 203 -16.47 6.28 6.84
C VAL A 203 -15.74 5.23 7.69
N PRO A 204 -14.39 5.23 7.69
CA PRO A 204 -13.62 4.35 8.56
C PRO A 204 -13.92 4.58 10.04
N ALA A 205 -13.78 3.52 10.85
CA ALA A 205 -13.80 3.67 12.30
C ALA A 205 -12.59 4.47 12.79
N ARG A 206 -12.74 5.12 13.96
CA ARG A 206 -11.60 5.79 14.60
C ARG A 206 -10.65 4.74 15.17
N MET A 207 -9.36 4.89 14.82
CA MET A 207 -8.28 4.05 15.33
C MET A 207 -7.41 4.88 16.29
N PRO A 208 -7.19 4.44 17.54
CA PRO A 208 -6.38 5.18 18.50
C PRO A 208 -4.95 5.45 17.97
N GLY A 209 -4.57 6.73 17.89
CA GLY A 209 -3.25 7.15 17.41
C GLY A 209 -3.03 7.00 15.90
N TRP A 210 -4.08 6.72 15.11
CA TRP A 210 -4.00 6.60 13.66
C TRP A 210 -5.13 7.37 12.96
N SER A 211 -4.80 7.96 11.83
CA SER A 211 -5.77 8.44 10.84
C SER A 211 -5.96 7.36 9.79
N LEU A 212 -7.18 6.90 9.59
CA LEU A 212 -7.55 5.92 8.57
C LEU A 212 -8.49 6.59 7.57
N ALA A 213 -8.19 6.48 6.29
CA ALA A 213 -8.96 7.10 5.22
C ALA A 213 -9.04 6.20 3.99
N ASP A 214 -10.18 6.20 3.30
CA ASP A 214 -10.25 5.62 1.96
C ASP A 214 -9.51 6.52 0.96
N VAL A 215 -8.89 5.90 -0.05
CA VAL A 215 -8.19 6.59 -1.14
C VAL A 215 -9.00 6.44 -2.42
N THR A 216 -9.13 7.53 -3.18
CA THR A 216 -9.80 7.50 -4.48
C THR A 216 -8.92 6.80 -5.50
N VAL A 217 -9.42 5.72 -6.07
CA VAL A 217 -8.76 4.88 -7.08
C VAL A 217 -9.74 4.60 -8.23
N PRO A 218 -9.26 4.09 -9.37
CA PRO A 218 -10.13 3.72 -10.50
C PRO A 218 -11.26 2.76 -10.09
N GLU A 219 -12.36 2.83 -10.82
CA GLU A 219 -13.51 1.94 -10.64
C GLU A 219 -13.07 0.46 -10.67
N GLY A 220 -13.74 -0.38 -9.87
CA GLY A 220 -13.38 -1.77 -9.71
C GLY A 220 -12.34 -2.03 -8.62
N HIS A 221 -11.85 -0.99 -7.92
CA HIS A 221 -10.86 -1.11 -6.86
C HIS A 221 -11.31 -0.42 -5.57
N CYS A 222 -10.73 -0.86 -4.46
CA CYS A 222 -10.72 -0.13 -3.19
C CYS A 222 -9.28 0.14 -2.76
N ALA A 223 -9.08 1.23 -2.03
CA ALA A 223 -7.79 1.52 -1.43
C ALA A 223 -7.95 2.29 -0.12
N ALA A 224 -6.97 2.15 0.76
CA ALA A 224 -6.93 2.83 2.04
C ALA A 224 -5.53 3.33 2.38
N LEU A 225 -5.50 4.33 3.24
CA LEU A 225 -4.33 4.94 3.85
C LEU A 225 -4.48 4.88 5.37
N ALA A 226 -3.43 4.46 6.06
CA ALA A 226 -3.26 4.63 7.50
C ALA A 226 -2.04 5.48 7.76
N LEU A 227 -2.17 6.51 8.59
CA LEU A 227 -1.09 7.43 8.99
C LEU A 227 -1.05 7.51 10.51
N ARG A 228 0.14 7.33 11.10
CA ARG A 228 0.35 7.53 12.53
C ARG A 228 0.16 9.00 12.89
N LEU A 229 -0.69 9.25 13.88
CA LEU A 229 -0.90 10.60 14.40
C LEU A 229 0.19 10.97 15.42
N PRO A 230 0.50 12.27 15.59
CA PRO A 230 1.32 12.75 16.71
C PRO A 230 0.74 12.29 18.05
N PRO A 231 1.55 12.14 19.10
CA PRO A 231 1.10 11.65 20.41
C PRO A 231 -0.04 12.47 21.06
N ASP A 232 -0.19 13.72 20.68
CA ASP A 232 -1.14 14.69 21.27
C ASP A 232 -2.28 15.09 20.31
N ALA A 233 -2.57 14.32 19.28
CA ALA A 233 -3.60 14.63 18.28
C ALA A 233 -4.95 13.94 18.54
#